data_b8c20236db168a92df883ee00f94373c
#
_entry.id   b8c20236db168a92df883ee00f94373c
#
_cell.length_a   1.000
_cell.length_b   1.000
_cell.length_c   1.000
_cell.angle_alpha   90.00
_cell.angle_beta   90.00
_cell.angle_gamma   90.00
#
_symmetry.space_group_name_H-M   'P 1'
#
loop_
_entity.id
_entity.type
_entity.pdbx_description
1 polymer ?
#
loop_
_entity_poly.entity_id
_entity_poly.type
_entity_poly.pdbx_seq_one_letter_code
_entity_poly.pdbx_strand_id
1 'polypeptide(L)'
;MPAELDGLRIVHLSDFHLGVLSPGVGATWRAAVWARELEPDLVAITGDLLTHPRGEATLRRLVRVLPQPTVAVLGNHDLAISRDPQARRSDLRELEPATLLRDDGRLLDLRGRKVWIAGADPRLIVRGRPRLDPNSLAHEADLSILLCHYPRVLDQLEPNHFDLVLAGHMHDGQITLPYPGGKVLLAHPGAPYTRGIYRSAAATMHVSAGLGTTFVPFRFAARPEATELTLRRG
;
A
#
# COMPACT_ATOMS: atom_id res chain seq x y z
N MET A 1 6.74 -20.19 -7.84
CA MET A 1 5.30 -19.96 -7.64
C MET A 1 4.51 -21.11 -8.26
N PRO A 2 3.50 -21.69 -7.57
CA PRO A 2 2.61 -22.73 -8.11
C PRO A 2 1.86 -22.28 -9.36
N ALA A 3 1.45 -23.26 -10.21
CA ALA A 3 0.75 -22.96 -11.46
C ALA A 3 -0.63 -22.31 -11.24
N GLU A 4 -1.32 -22.65 -10.16
CA GLU A 4 -2.64 -22.14 -9.81
C GLU A 4 -2.60 -20.63 -9.48
N LEU A 5 -1.45 -20.13 -9.03
CA LEU A 5 -1.23 -18.71 -8.77
C LEU A 5 -0.75 -17.92 -10.00
N ASP A 6 -0.50 -18.61 -11.14
CA ASP A 6 -0.23 -17.91 -12.40
C ASP A 6 -1.48 -17.13 -12.83
N GLY A 7 -1.31 -15.86 -13.13
CA GLY A 7 -2.42 -14.96 -13.41
C GLY A 7 -3.16 -14.44 -12.17
N LEU A 8 -2.68 -14.66 -10.94
CA LEU A 8 -3.26 -14.07 -9.73
C LEU A 8 -3.32 -12.54 -9.87
N ARG A 9 -4.51 -11.97 -9.63
CA ARG A 9 -4.78 -10.54 -9.83
C ARG A 9 -4.90 -9.84 -8.48
N ILE A 10 -4.06 -8.84 -8.26
CA ILE A 10 -4.03 -8.03 -7.05
C ILE A 10 -4.32 -6.58 -7.42
N VAL A 11 -5.35 -5.98 -6.83
CA VAL A 11 -5.53 -4.52 -6.89
C VAL A 11 -4.77 -3.89 -5.74
N HIS A 12 -3.81 -3.01 -6.08
CA HIS A 12 -3.02 -2.26 -5.12
C HIS A 12 -3.52 -0.81 -5.06
N LEU A 13 -3.98 -0.40 -3.88
CA LEU A 13 -4.43 0.94 -3.55
C LEU A 13 -3.56 1.50 -2.42
N SER A 14 -3.39 2.84 -2.35
CA SER A 14 -2.59 3.47 -1.31
C SER A 14 -2.95 4.95 -1.13
N ASP A 15 -2.58 5.50 0.03
CA ASP A 15 -2.53 6.94 0.28
C ASP A 15 -3.86 7.66 -0.03
N PHE A 16 -4.94 7.27 0.65
CA PHE A 16 -6.27 7.86 0.46
C PHE A 16 -6.36 9.26 1.06
N HIS A 17 -5.68 9.50 2.19
CA HIS A 17 -5.66 10.77 2.93
C HIS A 17 -7.05 11.35 3.17
N LEU A 18 -8.00 10.51 3.62
CA LEU A 18 -9.35 10.95 3.91
C LEU A 18 -9.43 11.84 5.15
N GLY A 19 -10.49 12.66 5.23
CA GLY A 19 -10.76 13.53 6.38
C GLY A 19 -10.21 14.95 6.23
N VAL A 20 -9.56 15.28 5.12
CA VAL A 20 -9.15 16.63 4.74
C VAL A 20 -9.73 17.00 3.38
N LEU A 21 -9.77 18.29 3.07
CA LEU A 21 -10.22 18.75 1.76
C LEU A 21 -9.19 18.33 0.70
N SER A 22 -9.60 17.40 -0.16
CA SER A 22 -8.72 16.89 -1.20
C SER A 22 -9.54 16.35 -2.38
N PRO A 23 -9.12 16.57 -3.63
CA PRO A 23 -9.71 15.92 -4.80
C PRO A 23 -9.48 14.40 -4.80
N GLY A 24 -8.58 13.90 -3.96
CA GLY A 24 -8.28 12.48 -3.78
C GLY A 24 -9.48 11.65 -3.33
N VAL A 25 -10.43 12.22 -2.60
CA VAL A 25 -11.66 11.52 -2.20
C VAL A 25 -12.41 10.97 -3.42
N GLY A 26 -12.58 11.79 -4.46
CA GLY A 26 -13.21 11.34 -5.71
C GLY A 26 -12.39 10.29 -6.46
N ALA A 27 -11.05 10.40 -6.45
CA ALA A 27 -10.16 9.40 -7.03
C ALA A 27 -10.27 8.05 -6.30
N THR A 28 -10.30 8.08 -4.96
CA THR A 28 -10.44 6.89 -4.11
C THR A 28 -11.77 6.16 -4.35
N TRP A 29 -12.89 6.91 -4.50
CA TRP A 29 -14.18 6.31 -4.85
C TRP A 29 -14.17 5.67 -6.23
N ARG A 30 -13.62 6.33 -7.24
CA ARG A 30 -13.48 5.74 -8.59
C ARG A 30 -12.61 4.49 -8.57
N ALA A 31 -11.52 4.50 -7.81
CA ALA A 31 -10.65 3.34 -7.65
C ALA A 31 -11.37 2.17 -6.97
N ALA A 32 -12.22 2.43 -5.94
CA ALA A 32 -12.99 1.38 -5.29
C ALA A 32 -14.06 0.76 -6.21
N VAL A 33 -14.75 1.58 -7.01
CA VAL A 33 -15.72 1.09 -8.01
C VAL A 33 -15.01 0.26 -9.08
N TRP A 34 -13.88 0.75 -9.60
CA TRP A 34 -13.05 0.04 -10.56
C TRP A 34 -12.54 -1.29 -10.01
N ALA A 35 -12.05 -1.32 -8.76
CA ALA A 35 -11.61 -2.56 -8.11
C ALA A 35 -12.75 -3.59 -8.01
N ARG A 36 -13.96 -3.13 -7.69
CA ARG A 36 -15.15 -4.00 -7.63
C ARG A 36 -15.50 -4.59 -8.99
N GLU A 37 -15.42 -3.79 -10.07
CA GLU A 37 -15.71 -4.24 -11.43
C GLU A 37 -14.64 -5.22 -11.98
N LEU A 38 -13.41 -5.10 -11.49
CA LEU A 38 -12.33 -6.01 -11.86
C LEU A 38 -12.44 -7.40 -11.24
N GLU A 39 -13.08 -7.51 -10.07
CA GLU A 39 -13.16 -8.78 -9.29
C GLU A 39 -11.77 -9.43 -9.11
N PRO A 40 -10.79 -8.74 -8.47
CA PRO A 40 -9.45 -9.29 -8.25
C PRO A 40 -9.48 -10.41 -7.21
N ASP A 41 -8.43 -11.22 -7.18
CA ASP A 41 -8.24 -12.25 -6.16
C ASP A 41 -7.90 -11.65 -4.78
N LEU A 42 -7.33 -10.42 -4.75
CA LEU A 42 -6.94 -9.71 -3.55
C LEU A 42 -6.99 -8.19 -3.78
N VAL A 43 -7.46 -7.44 -2.80
CA VAL A 43 -7.23 -5.99 -2.72
C VAL A 43 -6.24 -5.73 -1.59
N ALA A 44 -5.15 -5.04 -1.89
CA ALA A 44 -4.11 -4.64 -0.95
C ALA A 44 -4.08 -3.12 -0.79
N ILE A 45 -4.11 -2.63 0.46
CA ILE A 45 -4.09 -1.19 0.78
C ILE A 45 -2.86 -0.88 1.65
N THR A 46 -1.96 -0.03 1.16
CA THR A 46 -0.65 0.19 1.78
C THR A 46 -0.54 1.50 2.57
N GLY A 47 -1.56 1.80 3.37
CA GLY A 47 -1.49 2.84 4.40
C GLY A 47 -1.93 4.24 3.96
N ASP A 48 -1.80 5.18 4.89
CA ASP A 48 -2.27 6.56 4.80
C ASP A 48 -3.76 6.64 4.39
N LEU A 49 -4.56 5.86 5.11
CA LEU A 49 -6.01 5.76 4.92
C LEU A 49 -6.67 7.08 5.31
N LEU A 50 -6.22 7.64 6.43
CA LEU A 50 -6.74 8.87 7.03
C LEU A 50 -5.62 9.89 7.26
N THR A 51 -5.85 11.15 6.87
CA THR A 51 -5.09 12.29 7.40
C THR A 51 -5.74 12.82 8.66
N HIS A 52 -7.08 12.76 8.75
CA HIS A 52 -7.81 13.21 9.92
C HIS A 52 -8.96 12.23 10.27
N PRO A 53 -9.24 11.97 11.56
CA PRO A 53 -10.30 11.05 11.99
C PRO A 53 -11.71 11.34 11.42
N ARG A 54 -11.99 12.57 11.01
CA ARG A 54 -13.23 12.95 10.31
C ARG A 54 -13.50 12.12 9.05
N GLY A 55 -12.45 11.54 8.45
CA GLY A 55 -12.55 10.69 7.27
C GLY A 55 -13.02 9.26 7.53
N GLU A 56 -13.07 8.83 8.79
CA GLU A 56 -13.31 7.43 9.15
C GLU A 56 -14.64 6.89 8.62
N ALA A 57 -15.73 7.64 8.74
CA ALA A 57 -17.03 7.22 8.21
C ALA A 57 -17.00 7.01 6.67
N THR A 58 -16.21 7.83 5.97
CA THR A 58 -16.01 7.69 4.51
C THR A 58 -15.14 6.47 4.21
N LEU A 59 -14.07 6.24 4.96
CA LEU A 59 -13.21 5.07 4.85
C LEU A 59 -14.02 3.77 5.04
N ARG A 60 -14.81 3.68 6.11
CA ARG A 60 -15.65 2.51 6.40
C ARG A 60 -16.68 2.22 5.32
N ARG A 61 -17.28 3.26 4.71
CA ARG A 61 -18.16 3.09 3.55
C ARG A 61 -17.42 2.59 2.33
N LEU A 62 -16.21 3.11 2.09
CA LEU A 62 -15.38 2.77 0.95
C LEU A 62 -14.91 1.31 0.98
N VAL A 63 -14.43 0.82 2.13
CA VAL A 63 -13.97 -0.57 2.24
C VAL A 63 -15.10 -1.59 2.10
N ARG A 64 -16.36 -1.20 2.38
CA ARG A 64 -17.54 -2.05 2.11
C ARG A 64 -17.86 -2.20 0.63
N VAL A 65 -17.36 -1.32 -0.22
CA VAL A 65 -17.51 -1.42 -1.69
C VAL A 65 -16.43 -2.31 -2.30
N LEU A 66 -15.28 -2.43 -1.64
CA LEU A 66 -14.15 -3.22 -2.14
C LEU A 66 -14.46 -4.72 -2.11
N PRO A 67 -13.99 -5.48 -3.13
CA PRO A 67 -14.03 -6.94 -3.12
C PRO A 67 -13.29 -7.53 -1.93
N GLN A 68 -13.70 -8.73 -1.53
CA GLN A 68 -13.00 -9.47 -0.48
C GLN A 68 -12.27 -10.68 -1.09
N PRO A 69 -11.09 -11.02 -0.61
CA PRO A 69 -10.41 -10.42 0.55
C PRO A 69 -9.79 -9.06 0.26
N THR A 70 -9.97 -8.12 1.18
CA THR A 70 -9.23 -6.84 1.23
C THR A 70 -8.35 -6.82 2.47
N VAL A 71 -7.06 -6.54 2.30
CA VAL A 71 -6.09 -6.44 3.39
C VAL A 71 -5.44 -5.06 3.38
N ALA A 72 -5.32 -4.45 4.55
CA ALA A 72 -4.79 -3.10 4.71
C ALA A 72 -3.70 -3.04 5.79
N VAL A 73 -2.78 -2.08 5.66
CA VAL A 73 -1.86 -1.65 6.73
C VAL A 73 -2.06 -0.17 7.01
N LEU A 74 -1.49 0.32 8.11
CA LEU A 74 -1.48 1.74 8.44
C LEU A 74 -0.29 2.45 7.81
N GLY A 75 -0.45 3.76 7.55
CA GLY A 75 0.61 4.66 7.16
C GLY A 75 1.00 5.64 8.29
N ASN A 76 1.89 6.57 7.97
CA ASN A 76 2.38 7.55 8.94
C ASN A 76 1.34 8.62 9.28
N HIS A 77 0.42 8.94 8.37
CA HIS A 77 -0.68 9.87 8.68
C HIS A 77 -1.68 9.26 9.64
N ASP A 78 -2.03 7.99 9.49
CA ASP A 78 -2.93 7.28 10.39
C ASP A 78 -2.43 7.31 11.85
N LEU A 79 -1.11 7.31 12.03
CA LEU A 79 -0.44 7.28 13.33
C LEU A 79 -0.01 8.68 13.82
N ALA A 80 -0.25 9.73 13.04
CA ALA A 80 0.21 11.11 13.27
C ALA A 80 1.73 11.23 13.53
N ILE A 81 2.53 10.42 12.83
CA ILE A 81 3.99 10.54 12.77
C ILE A 81 4.47 11.29 11.51
N SER A 82 3.53 11.81 10.73
CA SER A 82 3.76 12.71 9.60
C SER A 82 4.11 14.11 10.07
N ARG A 83 4.82 14.87 9.21
CA ARG A 83 5.05 16.31 9.39
C ARG A 83 3.92 17.18 8.83
N ASP A 84 2.90 16.58 8.22
CA ASP A 84 1.74 17.30 7.72
C ASP A 84 0.96 17.93 8.89
N PRO A 85 0.77 19.26 8.92
CA PRO A 85 0.08 19.94 10.01
C PRO A 85 -1.40 19.56 10.13
N GLN A 86 -1.98 18.94 9.10
CA GLN A 86 -3.36 18.47 9.11
C GLN A 86 -3.48 17.03 9.66
N ALA A 87 -2.38 16.28 9.76
CA ALA A 87 -2.39 14.91 10.24
C ALA A 87 -2.82 14.85 11.71
N ARG A 88 -3.78 13.98 12.01
CA ARG A 88 -4.24 13.67 13.36
C ARG A 88 -4.34 12.17 13.53
N ARG A 89 -3.88 11.68 14.67
CA ARG A 89 -3.93 10.27 14.99
C ARG A 89 -5.35 9.73 14.89
N SER A 90 -5.51 8.65 14.15
CA SER A 90 -6.71 7.83 14.14
C SER A 90 -6.54 6.64 15.09
N ASP A 91 -7.61 6.30 15.84
CA ASP A 91 -7.64 5.09 16.66
C ASP A 91 -8.20 3.89 15.88
N LEU A 92 -7.88 3.83 14.60
CA LEU A 92 -8.34 2.77 13.71
C LEU A 92 -7.74 1.42 14.15
N ARG A 93 -8.54 0.61 14.85
CA ARG A 93 -8.13 -0.72 15.34
C ARG A 93 -8.58 -1.83 14.41
N GLU A 94 -9.73 -1.64 13.79
CA GLU A 94 -10.42 -2.59 12.92
C GLU A 94 -10.99 -1.84 11.70
N LEU A 95 -11.04 -2.52 10.57
CA LEU A 95 -11.49 -1.93 9.32
C LEU A 95 -12.47 -2.84 8.55
N GLU A 96 -13.31 -3.56 9.25
CA GLU A 96 -14.25 -4.49 8.62
C GLU A 96 -15.07 -3.89 7.46
N PRO A 97 -15.25 -4.67 6.38
CA PRO A 97 -14.87 -6.08 6.18
C PRO A 97 -13.39 -6.31 5.80
N ALA A 98 -12.59 -5.27 5.61
CA ALA A 98 -11.16 -5.41 5.33
C ALA A 98 -10.39 -5.88 6.58
N THR A 99 -9.38 -6.74 6.39
CA THR A 99 -8.44 -7.13 7.44
C THR A 99 -7.37 -6.05 7.60
N LEU A 100 -7.27 -5.44 8.79
CA LEU A 100 -6.21 -4.49 9.12
C LEU A 100 -5.06 -5.20 9.82
N LEU A 101 -3.89 -5.26 9.17
CA LEU A 101 -2.67 -5.82 9.72
C LEU A 101 -1.85 -4.75 10.44
N ARG A 102 -1.24 -5.14 11.58
CA ARG A 102 -0.47 -4.24 12.45
C ARG A 102 0.77 -4.95 13.01
N ASP A 103 1.75 -5.16 12.17
CA ASP A 103 2.95 -5.93 12.49
C ASP A 103 2.64 -7.40 12.78
N ASP A 104 1.70 -7.92 12.04
CA ASP A 104 1.22 -9.29 12.06
C ASP A 104 0.96 -9.78 10.62
N GLY A 105 0.40 -10.97 10.46
CA GLY A 105 0.08 -11.50 9.14
C GLY A 105 -1.09 -12.47 9.14
N ARG A 106 -1.54 -12.78 7.94
CA ARG A 106 -2.65 -13.70 7.67
C ARG A 106 -2.29 -14.68 6.56
N LEU A 107 -2.62 -15.93 6.77
CA LEU A 107 -2.61 -16.95 5.73
C LEU A 107 -3.99 -16.96 5.06
N LEU A 108 -4.04 -16.66 3.78
CA LEU A 108 -5.25 -16.67 2.98
C LEU A 108 -5.21 -17.84 2.00
N ASP A 109 -6.38 -18.41 1.70
CA ASP A 109 -6.55 -19.31 0.57
C ASP A 109 -6.94 -18.46 -0.65
N LEU A 110 -6.06 -18.40 -1.64
CA LEU A 110 -6.33 -17.77 -2.92
C LEU A 110 -6.16 -18.81 -4.02
N ARG A 111 -7.23 -19.09 -4.76
CA ARG A 111 -7.25 -20.10 -5.81
C ARG A 111 -6.83 -21.52 -5.34
N GLY A 112 -7.17 -21.87 -4.09
CA GLY A 112 -6.81 -23.16 -3.49
C GLY A 112 -5.34 -23.27 -3.07
N ARG A 113 -4.62 -22.15 -2.97
CA ARG A 113 -3.22 -22.06 -2.54
C ARG A 113 -3.06 -21.14 -1.33
N LYS A 114 -2.11 -21.48 -0.49
CA LYS A 114 -1.81 -20.71 0.72
C LYS A 114 -0.95 -19.49 0.38
N VAL A 115 -1.48 -18.31 0.59
CA VAL A 115 -0.78 -17.03 0.40
C VAL A 115 -0.61 -16.36 1.76
N TRP A 116 0.64 -16.17 2.17
CA TRP A 116 0.97 -15.42 3.38
C TRP A 116 1.00 -13.92 3.08
N ILE A 117 0.21 -13.14 3.84
CA ILE A 117 0.22 -11.69 3.73
C ILE A 117 0.65 -11.12 5.07
N ALA A 118 1.84 -10.52 5.10
CA ALA A 118 2.38 -9.82 6.25
C ALA A 118 2.12 -8.32 6.16
N GLY A 119 1.87 -7.67 7.28
CA GLY A 119 1.69 -6.22 7.38
C GLY A 119 2.71 -5.60 8.31
N ALA A 120 3.52 -4.64 7.82
CA ALA A 120 4.53 -3.97 8.61
C ALA A 120 4.04 -2.66 9.22
N ASP A 121 4.29 -2.45 10.51
CA ASP A 121 4.02 -1.18 11.19
C ASP A 121 5.04 -0.11 10.74
N PRO A 122 4.60 1.05 10.22
CA PRO A 122 5.51 2.08 9.73
C PRO A 122 6.48 2.61 10.80
N ARG A 123 6.10 2.56 12.09
CA ARG A 123 6.98 2.99 13.19
C ARG A 123 8.21 2.11 13.34
N LEU A 124 8.09 0.82 13.04
CA LEU A 124 9.20 -0.13 13.12
C LEU A 124 10.11 -0.02 11.90
N ILE A 125 9.54 0.22 10.71
CA ILE A 125 10.32 0.49 9.50
C ILE A 125 11.22 1.71 9.69
N VAL A 126 10.67 2.83 10.21
CA VAL A 126 11.46 4.04 10.47
C VAL A 126 12.60 3.80 11.46
N ARG A 127 12.42 2.88 12.41
CA ARG A 127 13.44 2.50 13.40
C ARG A 127 14.45 1.47 12.89
N GLY A 128 14.31 0.99 11.64
CA GLY A 128 15.13 -0.08 11.09
C GLY A 128 14.94 -1.42 11.82
N ARG A 129 13.76 -1.67 12.37
CA ARG A 129 13.43 -2.86 13.16
C ARG A 129 12.07 -3.42 12.75
N PRO A 130 11.84 -3.73 11.46
CA PRO A 130 10.59 -4.39 11.08
C PRO A 130 10.49 -5.75 11.80
N ARG A 131 9.41 -5.96 12.49
CA ARG A 131 9.05 -7.28 13.03
C ARG A 131 8.21 -7.98 11.97
N LEU A 132 8.87 -8.47 10.96
CA LEU A 132 8.25 -9.29 9.92
C LEU A 132 8.31 -10.72 10.44
N ASP A 133 7.36 -11.08 11.30
CA ASP A 133 7.34 -12.29 12.12
C ASP A 133 7.96 -13.53 11.46
N PRO A 134 9.20 -13.93 11.83
CA PRO A 134 9.84 -15.11 11.28
C PRO A 134 9.23 -16.43 11.79
N ASN A 135 8.43 -16.40 12.86
CA ASN A 135 7.69 -17.56 13.37
C ASN A 135 6.32 -17.68 12.70
N SER A 136 6.07 -16.88 11.70
CA SER A 136 4.82 -16.86 10.99
C SER A 136 4.63 -18.13 10.16
N LEU A 137 3.39 -18.36 9.77
CA LEU A 137 3.00 -19.40 8.83
C LEU A 137 3.57 -19.19 7.40
N ALA A 138 4.54 -18.28 7.23
CA ALA A 138 5.18 -17.97 5.96
C ALA A 138 5.84 -19.22 5.33
N HIS A 139 6.41 -20.11 6.16
CA HIS A 139 7.03 -21.35 5.67
C HIS A 139 6.01 -22.39 5.16
N GLU A 140 4.71 -22.20 5.45
CA GLU A 140 3.63 -23.02 4.91
C GLU A 140 3.02 -22.44 3.64
N ALA A 141 3.43 -21.23 3.24
CA ALA A 141 2.83 -20.51 2.13
C ALA A 141 3.47 -20.86 0.80
N ASP A 142 2.63 -20.92 -0.23
CA ASP A 142 3.04 -21.05 -1.63
C ASP A 142 3.52 -19.72 -2.23
N LEU A 143 3.13 -18.60 -1.62
CA LEU A 143 3.48 -17.23 -2.00
C LEU A 143 3.48 -16.33 -0.75
N SER A 144 4.45 -15.44 -0.65
CA SER A 144 4.61 -14.48 0.45
C SER A 144 4.54 -13.03 -0.04
N ILE A 145 3.63 -12.23 0.55
CA ILE A 145 3.42 -10.83 0.19
C ILE A 145 3.58 -9.96 1.44
N LEU A 146 4.42 -8.93 1.35
CA LEU A 146 4.54 -7.91 2.39
C LEU A 146 3.76 -6.65 1.99
N LEU A 147 2.83 -6.23 2.84
CA LEU A 147 2.24 -4.90 2.78
C LEU A 147 2.98 -3.98 3.75
N CYS A 148 3.46 -2.85 3.25
CA CYS A 148 4.07 -1.83 4.09
C CYS A 148 3.76 -0.44 3.53
N HIS A 149 3.93 0.59 4.34
CA HIS A 149 3.74 1.95 3.84
C HIS A 149 5.01 2.51 3.23
N TYR A 150 6.16 2.30 3.87
CA TYR A 150 7.44 2.86 3.45
C TYR A 150 8.21 1.94 2.49
N PRO A 151 8.51 2.37 1.25
CA PRO A 151 9.21 1.53 0.28
C PRO A 151 10.68 1.25 0.66
N ARG A 152 11.26 2.02 1.57
CA ARG A 152 12.60 1.73 2.13
C ARG A 152 12.69 0.44 2.94
N VAL A 153 11.57 -0.22 3.21
CA VAL A 153 11.58 -1.57 3.78
C VAL A 153 12.41 -2.53 2.93
N LEU A 154 12.43 -2.35 1.61
CA LEU A 154 13.18 -3.21 0.70
C LEU A 154 14.68 -3.30 1.04
N ASP A 155 15.26 -2.19 1.56
CA ASP A 155 16.67 -2.12 1.98
C ASP A 155 16.94 -2.82 3.32
N GLN A 156 15.87 -3.25 4.02
CA GLN A 156 15.92 -3.87 5.35
C GLN A 156 15.57 -5.37 5.32
N LEU A 157 15.20 -5.89 4.15
CA LEU A 157 14.83 -7.28 3.97
C LEU A 157 16.04 -8.15 3.63
N GLU A 158 16.06 -9.35 4.18
CA GLU A 158 17.01 -10.39 3.77
C GLU A 158 16.70 -10.91 2.36
N PRO A 159 17.67 -11.47 1.64
CA PRO A 159 17.44 -12.07 0.33
C PRO A 159 16.31 -13.13 0.35
N ASN A 160 15.44 -13.09 -0.65
CA ASN A 160 14.31 -14.03 -0.82
C ASN A 160 13.35 -14.08 0.39
N HIS A 161 13.24 -12.96 1.15
CA HIS A 161 12.39 -12.92 2.32
C HIS A 161 10.89 -12.88 1.94
N PHE A 162 10.55 -12.15 0.88
CA PHE A 162 9.22 -12.09 0.30
C PHE A 162 9.26 -12.20 -1.22
N ASP A 163 8.23 -12.78 -1.82
CA ASP A 163 8.08 -12.81 -3.27
C ASP A 163 7.66 -11.44 -3.83
N LEU A 164 6.76 -10.76 -3.10
CA LEU A 164 6.22 -9.46 -3.48
C LEU A 164 6.15 -8.52 -2.27
N VAL A 165 6.54 -7.27 -2.49
CA VAL A 165 6.36 -6.16 -1.54
C VAL A 165 5.47 -5.11 -2.18
N LEU A 166 4.45 -4.64 -1.46
CA LEU A 166 3.58 -3.54 -1.90
C LEU A 166 3.78 -2.35 -0.95
N ALA A 167 4.07 -1.17 -1.52
CA ALA A 167 4.35 0.04 -0.76
C ALA A 167 3.70 1.29 -1.36
N GLY A 168 3.55 2.36 -0.56
CA GLY A 168 3.00 3.66 -0.97
C GLY A 168 3.92 4.82 -0.56
N HIS A 169 3.35 5.82 0.13
CA HIS A 169 4.03 6.94 0.78
C HIS A 169 4.59 8.03 -0.13
N MET A 170 5.10 7.67 -1.30
CA MET A 170 5.96 8.58 -2.08
C MET A 170 5.18 9.55 -2.96
N HIS A 171 3.89 9.29 -3.22
CA HIS A 171 3.00 10.09 -4.07
C HIS A 171 3.58 10.44 -5.46
N ASP A 172 4.59 9.70 -5.93
CA ASP A 172 5.40 10.07 -7.11
C ASP A 172 5.93 11.52 -7.01
N GLY A 173 6.23 11.99 -5.78
CA GLY A 173 6.64 13.35 -5.48
C GLY A 173 5.50 14.36 -5.36
N GLN A 174 4.25 13.98 -5.59
CA GLN A 174 3.00 14.75 -5.60
C GLN A 174 3.03 16.00 -6.52
N ILE A 175 4.10 16.79 -6.47
CA ILE A 175 4.41 17.89 -7.40
C ILE A 175 5.73 17.55 -8.06
N THR A 176 5.68 17.27 -9.34
CA THR A 176 6.82 16.79 -10.12
C THR A 176 7.02 17.70 -11.31
N LEU A 177 8.24 18.21 -11.48
CA LEU A 177 8.60 19.07 -12.60
C LEU A 177 9.31 18.23 -13.66
N PRO A 178 8.67 17.94 -14.80
CA PRO A 178 9.32 17.21 -15.88
C PRO A 178 10.32 18.10 -16.61
N TYR A 179 11.43 17.50 -17.04
CA TYR A 179 12.41 18.14 -17.93
C TYR A 179 12.91 17.13 -18.97
N PRO A 180 13.55 17.56 -20.06
CA PRO A 180 14.14 16.63 -21.02
C PRO A 180 15.13 15.66 -20.36
N GLY A 181 14.81 14.37 -20.35
CA GLY A 181 15.64 13.32 -19.72
C GLY A 181 15.29 12.95 -18.30
N GLY A 182 14.26 13.57 -17.65
CA GLY A 182 13.88 13.18 -16.30
C GLY A 182 12.78 14.00 -15.66
N LYS A 183 12.75 13.94 -14.34
CA LYS A 183 11.80 14.70 -13.51
C LYS A 183 12.43 15.09 -12.18
N VAL A 184 12.06 16.24 -11.65
CA VAL A 184 12.39 16.69 -10.29
C VAL A 184 11.17 16.50 -9.41
N LEU A 185 11.32 15.74 -8.32
CA LEU A 185 10.29 15.55 -7.31
C LEU A 185 10.45 16.65 -6.25
N LEU A 186 9.39 17.42 -5.97
CA LEU A 186 9.44 18.44 -4.92
C LEU A 186 9.27 17.83 -3.53
N ALA A 187 8.44 16.78 -3.40
CA ALA A 187 8.46 15.96 -2.20
C ALA A 187 9.43 14.78 -2.41
N HIS A 188 10.17 14.44 -1.36
CA HIS A 188 11.14 13.33 -1.34
C HIS A 188 12.22 13.40 -2.43
N PRO A 189 12.94 14.53 -2.60
CA PRO A 189 14.00 14.63 -3.59
C PRO A 189 15.08 13.58 -3.34
N GLY A 190 15.53 12.91 -4.40
CA GLY A 190 16.57 11.88 -4.32
C GLY A 190 16.13 10.54 -3.71
N ALA A 191 14.83 10.33 -3.46
CA ALA A 191 14.35 9.03 -3.00
C ALA A 191 14.56 7.94 -4.08
N PRO A 192 15.07 6.76 -3.70
CA PRO A 192 15.38 5.70 -4.67
C PRO A 192 14.12 5.02 -5.23
N TYR A 193 13.04 4.98 -4.44
CA TYR A 193 11.81 4.27 -4.76
C TYR A 193 10.64 5.25 -4.74
N THR A 194 10.13 5.65 -5.89
CA THR A 194 9.08 6.68 -5.96
C THR A 194 7.77 6.20 -6.56
N ARG A 195 7.83 5.32 -7.56
CA ARG A 195 6.68 4.74 -8.26
C ARG A 195 7.11 3.61 -9.18
N GLY A 196 6.28 2.58 -9.31
CA GLY A 196 6.48 1.47 -10.26
C GLY A 196 7.13 0.25 -9.64
N ILE A 197 7.72 -0.60 -10.46
CA ILE A 197 8.26 -1.90 -10.05
C ILE A 197 9.78 -1.81 -9.87
N TYR A 198 10.24 -2.31 -8.72
CA TYR A 198 11.66 -2.44 -8.38
C TYR A 198 11.96 -3.91 -8.10
N ARG A 199 13.12 -4.38 -8.54
CA ARG A 199 13.59 -5.74 -8.29
C ARG A 199 14.91 -5.70 -7.56
N SER A 200 15.01 -6.51 -6.51
CA SER A 200 16.22 -6.69 -5.72
C SER A 200 16.41 -8.18 -5.41
N ALA A 201 17.52 -8.52 -4.75
CA ALA A 201 17.71 -9.87 -4.23
C ALA A 201 16.71 -10.22 -3.12
N ALA A 202 16.13 -9.23 -2.45
CA ALA A 202 15.20 -9.44 -1.34
C ALA A 202 13.78 -9.77 -1.80
N ALA A 203 13.29 -9.03 -2.81
CA ALA A 203 11.92 -9.18 -3.32
C ALA A 203 11.72 -8.39 -4.63
N THR A 204 10.59 -8.64 -5.30
CA THR A 204 10.00 -7.69 -6.25
C THR A 204 9.09 -6.73 -5.48
N MET A 205 9.26 -5.42 -5.65
CA MET A 205 8.44 -4.41 -4.97
C MET A 205 7.69 -3.56 -5.98
N HIS A 206 6.40 -3.29 -5.72
CA HIS A 206 5.62 -2.26 -6.40
C HIS A 206 5.36 -1.08 -5.45
N VAL A 207 5.70 0.13 -5.90
CA VAL A 207 5.42 1.39 -5.21
C VAL A 207 4.30 2.15 -5.92
N SER A 208 3.19 2.36 -5.23
CA SER A 208 2.04 3.12 -5.74
C SER A 208 2.27 4.62 -5.60
N ALA A 209 1.83 5.39 -6.60
CA ALA A 209 1.77 6.85 -6.50
C ALA A 209 0.62 7.34 -5.58
N GLY A 210 -0.25 6.44 -5.12
CA GLY A 210 -1.36 6.76 -4.24
C GLY A 210 -2.49 7.59 -4.87
N LEU A 211 -3.59 7.72 -4.17
CA LEU A 211 -4.84 8.33 -4.67
C LEU A 211 -5.09 9.74 -4.13
N GLY A 212 -4.74 9.99 -2.87
CA GLY A 212 -4.96 11.26 -2.16
C GLY A 212 -3.86 12.30 -2.39
N THR A 213 -3.89 13.30 -1.53
CA THR A 213 -2.89 14.38 -1.47
C THR A 213 -2.51 14.65 -0.02
N THR A 214 -1.31 15.16 0.21
CA THR A 214 -0.77 15.54 1.52
C THR A 214 -0.20 16.97 1.47
N PHE A 215 -0.18 17.70 2.57
CA PHE A 215 0.25 19.10 2.71
C PHE A 215 -0.55 20.10 1.86
N VAL A 216 -0.69 19.85 0.56
CA VAL A 216 -1.42 20.73 -0.39
C VAL A 216 -2.46 19.89 -1.17
N PRO A 217 -3.64 20.45 -1.46
CA PRO A 217 -4.76 19.69 -2.02
C PRO A 217 -4.69 19.54 -3.55
N PHE A 218 -3.52 19.38 -4.12
CA PHE A 218 -3.35 19.19 -5.56
C PHE A 218 -2.11 18.34 -5.89
N ARG A 219 -2.10 17.79 -7.10
CA ARG A 219 -0.97 17.10 -7.72
C ARG A 219 -0.60 17.78 -9.01
N PHE A 220 0.69 17.78 -9.35
CA PHE A 220 1.19 18.25 -10.62
C PHE A 220 2.14 17.23 -11.23
N ALA A 221 1.86 16.78 -12.44
CA ALA A 221 2.59 15.74 -13.19
C ALA A 221 2.84 14.43 -12.41
N ALA A 222 2.10 14.21 -11.33
CA ALA A 222 2.10 13.00 -10.48
C ALA A 222 0.64 12.53 -10.30
N ARG A 223 0.10 11.85 -11.32
CA ARG A 223 -1.32 11.45 -11.34
C ARG A 223 -1.66 10.48 -10.21
N PRO A 224 -2.89 10.54 -9.63
CA PRO A 224 -3.38 9.49 -8.75
C PRO A 224 -3.35 8.12 -9.46
N GLU A 225 -3.06 7.07 -8.68
CA GLU A 225 -2.87 5.73 -9.22
C GLU A 225 -3.61 4.68 -8.40
N ALA A 226 -4.36 3.84 -9.10
CA ALA A 226 -4.81 2.52 -8.66
C ALA A 226 -4.22 1.50 -9.64
N THR A 227 -3.62 0.42 -9.14
CA THR A 227 -2.86 -0.51 -9.97
C THR A 227 -3.42 -1.91 -9.86
N GLU A 228 -3.63 -2.56 -11.00
CA GLU A 228 -3.81 -4.00 -11.08
C GLU A 228 -2.45 -4.66 -11.35
N LEU A 229 -2.05 -5.57 -10.50
CA LEU A 229 -0.88 -6.42 -10.66
C LEU A 229 -1.34 -7.84 -11.02
N THR A 230 -0.83 -8.35 -12.12
CA THR A 230 -1.04 -9.76 -12.49
C THR A 230 0.27 -10.50 -12.27
N LEU A 231 0.28 -11.44 -11.33
CA LEU A 231 1.45 -12.27 -11.08
C LEU A 231 1.62 -13.29 -12.20
N ARG A 232 2.86 -13.48 -12.61
CA ARG A 232 3.21 -14.48 -13.63
C ARG A 232 4.31 -15.37 -13.12
N ARG A 233 4.19 -16.64 -13.46
CA ARG A 233 5.26 -17.61 -13.24
C ARG A 233 6.44 -17.24 -14.14
N GLY A 234 7.63 -17.04 -13.55
CA GLY A 234 8.88 -16.83 -14.27
C GLY A 234 9.50 -18.12 -14.73
#